data_df8c196fb79147328a76a289cef0280b
#
_entry.id   df8c196fb79147328a76a289cef0280b
#
_cell.length_a   1.000
_cell.length_b   1.000
_cell.length_c   1.000
_cell.angle_alpha   90.00
_cell.angle_beta   90.00
_cell.angle_gamma   90.00
#
_symmetry.space_group_name_H-M   'P 1'
#
loop_
_entity.id
_entity.type
_entity.pdbx_description
1 polymer ?
#
loop_
_entity_poly.entity_id
_entity_poly.type
_entity_poly.pdbx_seq_one_letter_code
_entity_poly.pdbx_strand_id
1 'polypeptide(L)'
;MAAGNVGDYLTNRAWIWAPAIYVVGLVVMNLLSVPLATETIPEECSENSRNCDHRQIMIDVSDEELHKAMEEWVSTRIFTATFSEGHIVDRTLFMQFPDDVTYENKCGFIEVNSQSRLGGADFGVNANRLDDLESFLNSYNFETTCQ
;
A
#
# COMPACT_ATOMS: atom_id res chain seq x y z
N MET A 1 -44.14 -18.79 -32.68
CA MET A 1 -43.91 -17.84 -31.56
C MET A 1 -42.81 -18.46 -30.72
N ALA A 2 -41.59 -17.97 -30.83
CA ALA A 2 -40.47 -18.50 -30.03
C ALA A 2 -40.55 -17.89 -28.63
N ALA A 3 -40.74 -18.73 -27.63
CA ALA A 3 -40.63 -18.32 -26.23
C ALA A 3 -39.19 -17.93 -25.95
N GLY A 4 -38.89 -16.66 -25.86
CA GLY A 4 -37.60 -16.15 -25.42
C GLY A 4 -37.32 -16.67 -24.01
N ASN A 5 -36.15 -17.31 -23.86
CA ASN A 5 -35.74 -17.98 -22.65
C ASN A 5 -35.53 -16.91 -21.54
N VAL A 6 -36.29 -16.99 -20.45
CA VAL A 6 -36.22 -16.06 -19.31
C VAL A 6 -34.77 -15.95 -18.77
N GLY A 7 -33.93 -16.97 -18.96
CA GLY A 7 -32.53 -16.98 -18.65
C GLY A 7 -31.71 -15.92 -19.39
N ASP A 8 -32.02 -15.63 -20.65
CA ASP A 8 -31.30 -14.64 -21.46
C ASP A 8 -31.53 -13.19 -20.99
N TYR A 9 -32.71 -12.90 -20.43
CA TYR A 9 -33.03 -11.60 -19.87
C TYR A 9 -32.33 -11.31 -18.55
N LEU A 10 -32.07 -12.33 -17.74
CA LEU A 10 -31.39 -12.16 -16.45
C LEU A 10 -29.88 -12.00 -16.64
N THR A 11 -29.27 -12.73 -17.56
CA THR A 11 -27.85 -12.57 -17.89
C THR A 11 -27.53 -11.20 -18.49
N ASN A 12 -28.40 -10.64 -19.32
CA ASN A 12 -28.20 -9.34 -19.94
C ASN A 12 -28.34 -8.16 -18.97
N ARG A 13 -29.05 -8.31 -17.84
CA ARG A 13 -29.18 -7.28 -16.81
C ARG A 13 -28.08 -7.36 -15.74
N ALA A 14 -27.46 -8.51 -15.54
CA ALA A 14 -26.39 -8.68 -14.54
C ALA A 14 -25.20 -7.73 -14.84
N TRP A 15 -24.86 -7.51 -16.09
CA TRP A 15 -23.79 -6.60 -16.50
C TRP A 15 -24.00 -5.15 -16.09
N ILE A 16 -25.25 -4.71 -15.97
CA ILE A 16 -25.58 -3.34 -15.55
C ILE A 16 -25.21 -3.11 -14.08
N TRP A 17 -25.31 -4.17 -13.26
CA TRP A 17 -25.01 -4.10 -11.83
C TRP A 17 -23.54 -4.36 -11.48
N ALA A 18 -22.76 -4.94 -12.40
CA ALA A 18 -21.36 -5.29 -12.14
C ALA A 18 -20.52 -4.10 -11.64
N PRO A 19 -20.58 -2.89 -12.22
CA PRO A 19 -19.85 -1.74 -11.70
C PRO A 19 -20.30 -1.33 -10.30
N ALA A 20 -21.59 -1.38 -10.02
CA ALA A 20 -22.12 -1.02 -8.70
C ALA A 20 -21.67 -2.04 -7.63
N ILE A 21 -21.74 -3.34 -7.94
CA ILE A 21 -21.27 -4.41 -7.05
C ILE A 21 -19.77 -4.24 -6.78
N TYR A 22 -18.99 -3.94 -7.82
CA TYR A 22 -17.55 -3.68 -7.67
C TYR A 22 -17.28 -2.51 -6.73
N VAL A 23 -17.93 -1.36 -6.94
CA VAL A 23 -17.76 -0.18 -6.08
C VAL A 23 -18.18 -0.48 -4.63
N VAL A 24 -19.32 -1.14 -4.43
CA VAL A 24 -19.76 -1.54 -3.09
C VAL A 24 -18.75 -2.49 -2.45
N GLY A 25 -18.23 -3.45 -3.20
CA GLY A 25 -17.18 -4.36 -2.74
C GLY A 25 -15.93 -3.61 -2.27
N LEU A 26 -15.46 -2.63 -3.05
CA LEU A 26 -14.31 -1.79 -2.68
C LEU A 26 -14.58 -1.00 -1.38
N VAL A 27 -15.76 -0.40 -1.26
CA VAL A 27 -16.13 0.35 -0.04
C VAL A 27 -16.14 -0.56 1.18
N VAL A 28 -16.76 -1.73 1.08
CA VAL A 28 -16.83 -2.72 2.17
C VAL A 28 -15.42 -3.18 2.57
N MET A 29 -14.58 -3.52 1.60
CA MET A 29 -13.20 -3.96 1.87
C MET A 29 -12.39 -2.86 2.56
N ASN A 30 -12.49 -1.61 2.10
CA ASN A 30 -11.81 -0.49 2.75
C ASN A 30 -12.31 -0.26 4.19
N LEU A 31 -13.61 -0.34 4.44
CA LEU A 31 -14.16 -0.21 5.80
C LEU A 31 -13.71 -1.33 6.72
N LEU A 32 -13.68 -2.57 6.24
CA LEU A 32 -13.21 -3.73 7.02
C LEU A 32 -11.71 -3.67 7.30
N SER A 33 -10.94 -2.96 6.50
CA SER A 33 -9.49 -2.81 6.68
C SER A 33 -9.09 -1.78 7.73
N VAL A 34 -10.00 -0.85 8.10
CA VAL A 34 -9.70 0.22 9.07
C VAL A 34 -9.18 -0.29 10.41
N PRO A 35 -9.81 -1.29 11.06
CA PRO A 35 -9.33 -1.79 12.36
C PRO A 35 -8.04 -2.63 12.25
N LEU A 36 -7.56 -2.90 11.04
CA LEU A 36 -6.35 -3.68 10.77
C LEU A 36 -5.16 -2.80 10.39
N ALA A 37 -5.30 -1.47 10.49
CA ALA A 37 -4.24 -0.53 10.19
C ALA A 37 -3.05 -0.73 11.16
N THR A 38 -1.84 -0.71 10.60
CA THR A 38 -0.58 -0.80 11.33
C THR A 38 0.13 0.54 11.25
N GLU A 39 0.08 1.32 12.31
CA GLU A 39 0.67 2.68 12.39
C GLU A 39 2.07 2.68 13.01
N THR A 40 2.53 1.55 13.52
CA THR A 40 3.85 1.40 14.15
C THR A 40 4.67 0.37 13.40
N ILE A 41 5.98 0.57 13.36
CA ILE A 41 6.89 -0.40 12.79
C ILE A 41 6.93 -1.64 13.70
N PRO A 42 6.62 -2.84 13.19
CA PRO A 42 6.83 -4.07 13.93
C PRO A 42 8.33 -4.36 14.02
N GLU A 43 8.79 -5.01 15.08
CA GLU A 43 10.20 -5.40 15.22
C GLU A 43 10.66 -6.29 14.06
N GLU A 44 9.82 -7.20 13.61
CA GLU A 44 10.06 -8.07 12.45
C GLU A 44 8.73 -8.52 11.83
N CYS A 45 8.75 -8.85 10.52
CA CYS A 45 7.65 -9.60 9.93
C CYS A 45 7.57 -11.00 10.57
N SER A 46 6.38 -11.47 10.90
CA SER A 46 6.22 -12.85 11.38
C SER A 46 6.84 -13.85 10.39
N GLU A 47 7.60 -14.85 10.88
CA GLU A 47 8.31 -15.85 10.07
C GLU A 47 7.43 -16.55 9.01
N ASN A 48 6.13 -16.61 9.23
CA ASN A 48 5.17 -17.19 8.30
C ASN A 48 4.37 -16.15 7.51
N SER A 49 4.65 -14.87 7.69
CA SER A 49 3.96 -13.80 6.98
C SER A 49 4.37 -13.81 5.50
N ARG A 50 3.36 -13.81 4.62
CA ARG A 50 3.54 -13.65 3.17
C ARG A 50 2.94 -12.34 2.67
N ASN A 51 2.65 -11.42 3.57
CA ASN A 51 2.03 -10.14 3.28
C ASN A 51 2.71 -8.98 4.02
N CYS A 52 3.97 -9.18 4.39
CA CYS A 52 4.81 -8.21 5.08
C CYS A 52 6.23 -8.26 4.51
N ASP A 53 6.86 -7.11 4.37
CA ASP A 53 8.30 -6.97 4.10
C ASP A 53 8.87 -5.87 5.00
N HIS A 54 10.03 -6.11 5.59
CA HIS A 54 10.71 -5.24 6.53
C HIS A 54 12.17 -5.09 6.13
N ARG A 55 12.68 -3.84 6.08
CA ARG A 55 14.05 -3.55 5.65
C ARG A 55 14.67 -2.41 6.42
N GLN A 56 16.01 -2.40 6.39
CA GLN A 56 16.84 -1.29 6.79
C GLN A 56 17.55 -0.73 5.55
N ILE A 57 17.30 0.54 5.25
CA ILE A 57 17.93 1.25 4.13
C ILE A 57 19.04 2.13 4.71
N MET A 58 20.27 1.87 4.31
CA MET A 58 21.48 2.51 4.86
C MET A 58 21.66 3.92 4.30
N ILE A 59 20.94 4.89 4.87
CA ILE A 59 20.97 6.32 4.51
C ILE A 59 21.01 7.13 5.80
N ASP A 60 21.95 8.07 5.89
CA ASP A 60 22.02 9.05 6.97
C ASP A 60 21.42 10.37 6.52
N VAL A 61 20.28 10.72 7.06
CA VAL A 61 19.46 11.85 6.64
C VAL A 61 18.74 12.47 7.84
N SER A 62 18.43 13.76 7.80
CA SER A 62 17.57 14.40 8.80
C SER A 62 16.11 13.98 8.66
N ASP A 63 15.35 14.01 9.76
CA ASP A 63 13.91 13.65 9.74
C ASP A 63 13.12 14.51 8.76
N GLU A 64 13.41 15.81 8.71
CA GLU A 64 12.71 16.75 7.82
C GLU A 64 12.89 16.38 6.35
N GLU A 65 14.13 16.06 5.94
CA GLU A 65 14.39 15.66 4.56
C GLU A 65 13.85 14.27 4.23
N LEU A 66 13.89 13.35 5.20
CA LEU A 66 13.26 12.05 5.02
C LEU A 66 11.76 12.19 4.77
N HIS A 67 11.06 12.97 5.60
CA HIS A 67 9.61 13.19 5.43
C HIS A 67 9.29 13.83 4.08
N LYS A 68 10.08 14.80 3.64
CA LYS A 68 9.95 15.43 2.33
C LYS A 68 10.16 14.43 1.18
N ALA A 69 11.19 13.60 1.27
CA ALA A 69 11.46 12.57 0.26
C ALA A 69 10.33 11.53 0.21
N MET A 70 9.80 11.11 1.36
CA MET A 70 8.68 10.17 1.43
C MET A 70 7.39 10.77 0.84
N GLU A 71 7.10 12.03 1.10
CA GLU A 71 5.97 12.74 0.49
C GLU A 71 6.13 12.82 -1.04
N GLU A 72 7.34 13.13 -1.52
CA GLU A 72 7.65 13.16 -2.94
C GLU A 72 7.48 11.78 -3.58
N TRP A 73 7.98 10.71 -2.95
CA TRP A 73 7.76 9.34 -3.41
C TRP A 73 6.27 9.02 -3.53
N VAL A 74 5.47 9.37 -2.51
CA VAL A 74 4.01 9.19 -2.54
C VAL A 74 3.37 9.94 -3.71
N SER A 75 3.87 11.14 -4.04
CA SER A 75 3.35 11.93 -5.16
C SER A 75 3.54 11.25 -6.53
N THR A 76 4.52 10.36 -6.65
CA THR A 76 4.73 9.55 -7.87
C THR A 76 3.69 8.43 -8.02
N ARG A 77 3.02 8.05 -6.94
CA ARG A 77 2.04 6.96 -6.86
C ARG A 77 0.61 7.50 -7.06
N ILE A 78 0.32 7.92 -8.27
CA ILE A 78 -0.92 8.62 -8.63
C ILE A 78 -2.16 7.83 -8.19
N PHE A 79 -2.98 8.43 -7.32
CA PHE A 79 -4.25 7.93 -6.80
C PHE A 79 -4.20 6.66 -5.93
N THR A 80 -3.04 6.14 -5.63
CA THR A 80 -2.93 4.90 -4.84
C THR A 80 -2.51 5.16 -3.41
N ALA A 81 -1.68 6.17 -3.15
CA ALA A 81 -1.09 6.41 -1.83
C ALA A 81 -1.61 7.68 -1.15
N THR A 82 -1.66 7.64 0.18
CA THR A 82 -1.90 8.79 1.07
C THR A 82 -0.78 8.88 2.07
N PHE A 83 -0.23 10.10 2.26
CA PHE A 83 0.91 10.38 3.13
C PHE A 83 0.47 10.90 4.50
N SER A 84 1.12 10.42 5.54
CA SER A 84 1.28 11.06 6.84
C SER A 84 2.68 10.76 7.35
N GLU A 85 3.22 11.63 8.20
CA GLU A 85 4.56 11.46 8.75
C GLU A 85 4.67 10.12 9.50
N GLY A 86 5.66 9.31 9.11
CA GLY A 86 5.89 7.97 9.66
C GLY A 86 4.97 6.86 9.12
N HIS A 87 3.90 7.22 8.40
CA HIS A 87 2.92 6.25 7.94
C HIS A 87 2.29 6.63 6.59
N ILE A 88 2.33 5.72 5.65
CA ILE A 88 1.76 5.86 4.31
C ILE A 88 0.77 4.71 4.09
N VAL A 89 -0.39 5.01 3.54
CA VAL A 89 -1.33 3.98 3.07
C VAL A 89 -1.28 3.95 1.56
N ASP A 90 -0.73 2.87 1.01
CA ASP A 90 -0.73 2.61 -0.44
C ASP A 90 -1.79 1.57 -0.80
N ARG A 91 -2.35 1.66 -2.00
CA ARG A 91 -3.42 0.77 -2.45
C ARG A 91 -3.07 0.13 -3.79
N THR A 92 -3.45 -1.13 -3.94
CA THR A 92 -3.35 -1.81 -5.22
C THR A 92 -4.27 -1.17 -6.26
N LEU A 93 -3.78 -1.00 -7.49
CA LEU A 93 -4.44 -0.17 -8.51
C LEU A 93 -5.90 -0.56 -8.79
N PHE A 94 -6.22 -1.85 -8.92
CA PHE A 94 -7.56 -2.31 -9.27
C PHE A 94 -8.40 -2.71 -8.06
N MET A 95 -7.81 -3.45 -7.13
CA MET A 95 -8.52 -4.00 -5.98
C MET A 95 -8.62 -3.01 -4.83
N GLN A 96 -7.83 -1.93 -4.87
CA GLN A 96 -7.80 -0.90 -3.83
C GLN A 96 -7.60 -1.47 -2.42
N PHE A 97 -6.90 -2.62 -2.32
CA PHE A 97 -6.50 -3.17 -1.02
C PHE A 97 -5.48 -2.23 -0.38
N PRO A 98 -5.77 -1.75 0.82
CA PRO A 98 -4.85 -0.89 1.54
C PRO A 98 -3.71 -1.69 2.17
N ASP A 99 -2.51 -1.22 1.94
CA ASP A 99 -1.29 -1.70 2.57
C ASP A 99 -0.68 -0.54 3.36
N ASP A 100 -0.17 -0.82 4.54
CA ASP A 100 0.54 0.15 5.37
C ASP A 100 2.02 0.11 5.05
N VAL A 101 2.61 1.29 4.85
CA VAL A 101 4.05 1.50 4.81
C VAL A 101 4.40 2.38 5.99
N THR A 102 5.13 1.85 6.96
CA THR A 102 5.64 2.59 8.11
C THR A 102 7.15 2.78 7.98
N TYR A 103 7.64 3.95 8.42
CA TYR A 103 9.07 4.25 8.37
C TYR A 103 9.53 5.07 9.57
N GLU A 104 10.76 4.87 9.98
CA GLU A 104 11.40 5.58 11.07
C GLU A 104 12.88 5.83 10.76
N ASN A 105 13.35 7.04 11.03
CA ASN A 105 14.77 7.36 10.93
C ASN A 105 15.51 6.94 12.21
N LYS A 106 16.56 6.16 12.05
CA LYS A 106 17.42 5.67 13.14
C LYS A 106 18.81 6.33 13.14
N CYS A 107 18.99 7.45 12.45
CA CYS A 107 20.26 8.14 12.28
C CYS A 107 21.39 7.20 11.83
N GLY A 108 21.54 7.10 10.52
CA GLY A 108 22.46 6.19 9.86
C GLY A 108 21.77 5.11 9.03
N PHE A 109 20.52 4.79 9.34
CA PHE A 109 19.66 3.96 8.50
C PHE A 109 18.19 4.33 8.71
N ILE A 110 17.38 4.04 7.70
CA ILE A 110 15.93 4.19 7.73
C ILE A 110 15.34 2.80 7.89
N GLU A 111 14.54 2.59 8.91
CA GLU A 111 13.77 1.36 9.10
C GLU A 111 12.43 1.51 8.38
N VAL A 112 12.08 0.57 7.51
CA VAL A 112 10.86 0.59 6.74
C VAL A 112 10.16 -0.76 6.80
N ASN A 113 8.84 -0.72 6.89
CA ASN A 113 8.00 -1.90 6.85
C ASN A 113 6.83 -1.67 5.89
N SER A 114 6.48 -2.67 5.11
CA SER A 114 5.29 -2.67 4.26
C SER A 114 4.45 -3.91 4.55
N GLN A 115 3.19 -3.69 4.91
CA GLN A 115 2.28 -4.77 5.32
C GLN A 115 0.88 -4.58 4.73
N SER A 116 0.33 -5.64 4.16
CA SER A 116 -1.05 -5.65 3.70
C SER A 116 -2.01 -5.83 4.87
N ARG A 117 -3.04 -4.97 4.97
CA ARG A 117 -4.09 -5.08 5.99
C ARG A 117 -4.98 -6.30 5.78
N LEU A 118 -5.14 -6.72 4.53
CA LEU A 118 -6.06 -7.79 4.14
C LEU A 118 -5.34 -8.88 3.37
N GLY A 119 -5.75 -10.14 3.61
CA GLY A 119 -5.22 -11.29 2.89
C GLY A 119 -4.08 -11.98 3.61
N GLY A 120 -3.83 -13.24 3.25
CA GLY A 120 -2.76 -14.08 3.80
C GLY A 120 -1.49 -14.12 2.92
N ALA A 121 -1.51 -13.49 1.74
CA ALA A 121 -0.37 -13.39 0.83
C ALA A 121 -0.57 -12.21 -0.13
N ASP A 122 0.49 -11.45 -0.37
CA ASP A 122 0.51 -10.26 -1.23
C ASP A 122 1.14 -10.49 -2.60
N PHE A 123 1.59 -11.72 -2.89
CA PHE A 123 2.29 -12.09 -4.12
C PHE A 123 3.55 -11.24 -4.41
N GLY A 124 4.22 -10.74 -3.37
CA GLY A 124 5.42 -9.91 -3.46
C GLY A 124 5.14 -8.42 -3.69
N VAL A 125 3.91 -7.97 -3.53
CA VAL A 125 3.55 -6.54 -3.69
C VAL A 125 4.30 -5.69 -2.68
N ASN A 126 4.39 -6.11 -1.40
CA ASN A 126 5.11 -5.36 -0.36
C ASN A 126 6.61 -5.32 -0.65
N ALA A 127 7.22 -6.44 -1.06
CA ALA A 127 8.63 -6.49 -1.43
C ALA A 127 8.94 -5.55 -2.62
N ASN A 128 8.16 -5.62 -3.70
CA ASN A 128 8.34 -4.75 -4.86
C ASN A 128 8.15 -3.26 -4.50
N ARG A 129 7.23 -2.96 -3.57
CA ARG A 129 7.02 -1.59 -3.08
C ARG A 129 8.25 -1.07 -2.35
N LEU A 130 8.83 -1.88 -1.47
CA LEU A 130 10.06 -1.49 -0.77
C LEU A 130 11.28 -1.44 -1.70
N ASP A 131 11.37 -2.28 -2.75
CA ASP A 131 12.39 -2.16 -3.80
C ASP A 131 12.29 -0.81 -4.53
N ASP A 132 11.07 -0.39 -4.87
CA ASP A 132 10.79 0.89 -5.52
C ASP A 132 11.13 2.08 -4.61
N LEU A 133 10.72 2.01 -3.34
CA LEU A 133 11.05 3.02 -2.33
C LEU A 133 12.56 3.13 -2.10
N GLU A 134 13.25 2.02 -1.91
CA GLU A 134 14.71 1.98 -1.70
C GLU A 134 15.45 2.56 -2.91
N SER A 135 15.04 2.22 -4.13
CA SER A 135 15.59 2.77 -5.37
C SER A 135 15.38 4.29 -5.45
N PHE A 136 14.19 4.77 -5.08
CA PHE A 136 13.89 6.20 -5.03
C PHE A 136 14.77 6.92 -4.01
N LEU A 137 14.83 6.44 -2.76
CA LEU A 137 15.62 7.07 -1.70
C LEU A 137 17.12 7.07 -2.01
N ASN A 138 17.66 6.00 -2.60
CA ASN A 138 19.05 5.94 -3.04
C ASN A 138 19.39 6.91 -4.18
N SER A 139 18.39 7.33 -4.96
CA SER A 139 18.54 8.32 -6.03
C SER A 139 18.23 9.75 -5.59
N TYR A 140 17.64 9.92 -4.42
CA TYR A 140 17.27 11.22 -3.88
C TYR A 140 18.50 12.01 -3.41
N ASN A 141 18.50 13.31 -3.62
CA ASN A 141 19.63 14.16 -3.25
C ASN A 141 19.38 14.79 -1.87
N PHE A 142 19.79 14.11 -0.82
CA PHE A 142 19.72 14.61 0.55
C PHE A 142 20.81 15.64 0.81
N GLU A 143 20.45 16.75 1.46
CA GLU A 143 21.37 17.86 1.75
C GLU A 143 21.84 17.84 3.22
N THR A 144 21.04 17.24 4.13
CA THR A 144 21.33 17.25 5.57
C THR A 144 21.32 15.84 6.15
N THR A 145 22.27 15.60 7.05
CA THR A 145 22.38 14.33 7.80
C THR A 145 21.74 14.49 9.18
N CYS A 146 21.52 13.35 9.85
CA CYS A 146 21.04 13.32 11.22
C CYS A 146 22.08 14.01 12.16
N GLN A 147 21.60 14.83 13.08
CA GLN A 147 22.42 15.50 14.09
C GLN A 147 22.16 14.95 15.48
#